data_7c13c743faa021efcb8d0a1465e3842a
#
_entry.id   7c13c743faa021efcb8d0a1465e3842a
#
_cell.length_a   1.000
_cell.length_b   1.000
_cell.length_c   1.000
_cell.angle_alpha   90.00
_cell.angle_beta   90.00
_cell.angle_gamma   90.00
#
_symmetry.space_group_name_H-M   'P 1'
#
loop_
_entity.id
_entity.type
_entity.pdbx_description
1 polymer ?
#
loop_
_entity_poly.entity_id
_entity_poly.type
_entity_poly.pdbx_seq_one_letter_code
_entity_poly.pdbx_strand_id
1 'polypeptide(L)'
;MNFTQNDKIEQIKDETLVVGVDIGKENNYARALDNRGRELKKHIKFANTREGFRAFDKWVSEVSLANDKTDVIVGFEPTGHYWFSFGDHCKKLGHKLAIVNPMHVKRTKELDDNSPTKNDKKDPKTIAMLVKDGRYREVYIPEDIYQELREAVYEKERL
;
A
#
# COMPACT_ATOMS: atom_id res chain seq x y z
N MET A 1 13.59 10.13 14.52
CA MET A 1 13.47 11.34 13.69
C MET A 1 12.05 11.46 13.17
N ASN A 2 11.39 12.57 13.46
CA ASN A 2 10.02 12.80 12.99
C ASN A 2 10.05 13.48 11.63
N PHE A 3 9.56 12.78 10.61
CA PHE A 3 9.38 13.38 9.30
C PHE A 3 8.20 14.35 9.32
N THR A 4 8.43 15.55 8.80
CA THR A 4 7.34 16.50 8.55
C THR A 4 6.55 16.06 7.32
N GLN A 5 5.39 16.66 7.10
CA GLN A 5 4.62 16.39 5.88
C GLN A 5 5.41 16.77 4.62
N ASN A 6 6.16 17.87 4.68
CA ASN A 6 7.01 18.26 3.56
C ASN A 6 8.08 17.22 3.26
N ASP A 7 8.71 16.66 4.29
CA ASP A 7 9.70 15.60 4.12
C ASP A 7 9.08 14.38 3.44
N LYS A 8 7.85 14.02 3.83
CA LYS A 8 7.14 12.89 3.25
C LYS A 8 6.77 13.13 1.79
N ILE A 9 6.37 14.34 1.45
CA ILE A 9 6.08 14.71 0.06
C ILE A 9 7.37 14.63 -0.77
N GLU A 10 8.49 15.10 -0.23
CA GLU A 10 9.76 15.10 -0.94
C GLU A 10 10.30 13.70 -1.21
N GLN A 11 9.90 12.70 -0.44
CA GLN A 11 10.25 11.31 -0.72
C GLN A 11 9.56 10.77 -1.98
N ILE A 12 8.48 11.38 -2.42
CA ILE A 12 7.75 10.98 -3.61
C ILE A 12 8.31 11.75 -4.80
N LYS A 13 9.23 11.14 -5.51
CA LYS A 13 9.95 11.73 -6.63
C LYS A 13 9.38 11.27 -7.96
N ASP A 14 9.90 11.81 -9.06
CA ASP A 14 9.49 11.40 -10.40
C ASP A 14 9.68 9.90 -10.65
N GLU A 15 10.72 9.30 -10.08
CA GLU A 15 11.01 7.88 -10.23
C GLU A 15 10.27 7.00 -9.21
N THR A 16 9.43 7.57 -8.36
CA THR A 16 8.69 6.83 -7.34
C THR A 16 7.35 6.35 -7.87
N LEU A 17 7.12 5.04 -7.74
CA LEU A 17 5.80 4.45 -7.97
C LEU A 17 5.04 4.46 -6.64
N VAL A 18 3.86 5.08 -6.64
CA VAL A 18 3.01 5.14 -5.44
C VAL A 18 1.91 4.09 -5.58
N VAL A 19 1.92 3.10 -4.72
CA VAL A 19 0.95 2.00 -4.76
C VAL A 19 0.07 2.07 -3.53
N GLY A 20 -1.24 2.09 -3.74
CA GLY A 20 -2.21 1.98 -2.67
C GLY A 20 -2.82 0.58 -2.68
N VAL A 21 -2.94 -0.04 -1.52
CA VAL A 21 -3.46 -1.39 -1.40
C VAL A 21 -4.57 -1.43 -0.35
N ASP A 22 -5.71 -1.94 -0.75
CA ASP A 22 -6.80 -2.29 0.16
C ASP A 22 -6.65 -3.77 0.51
N ILE A 23 -6.31 -4.03 1.77
CA ILE A 23 -5.98 -5.40 2.20
C ILE A 23 -7.19 -6.05 2.83
N GLY A 24 -7.57 -7.21 2.32
CA GLY A 24 -8.62 -8.03 2.85
C GLY A 24 -8.11 -9.36 3.38
N LYS A 25 -9.00 -10.12 3.96
CA LYS A 25 -8.66 -11.45 4.48
C LYS A 25 -8.20 -12.39 3.35
N GLU A 26 -8.94 -12.40 2.25
CA GLU A 26 -8.69 -13.33 1.16
C GLU A 26 -8.10 -12.66 -0.08
N ASN A 27 -8.52 -11.44 -0.36
CA ASN A 27 -8.13 -10.71 -1.56
C ASN A 27 -7.71 -9.30 -1.23
N ASN A 28 -6.75 -8.81 -2.00
CA ASN A 28 -6.26 -7.45 -1.94
C ASN A 28 -6.48 -6.76 -3.28
N TYR A 29 -6.66 -5.45 -3.24
CA TYR A 29 -6.81 -4.62 -4.44
C TYR A 29 -5.76 -3.53 -4.42
N ALA A 30 -5.08 -3.32 -5.54
CA ALA A 30 -4.02 -2.32 -5.65
C ALA A 30 -4.19 -1.42 -6.86
N ARG A 31 -3.81 -0.17 -6.70
CA ARG A 31 -3.70 0.82 -7.77
C ARG A 31 -2.37 1.52 -7.67
N ALA A 32 -1.83 1.91 -8.82
CA ALA A 32 -0.53 2.58 -8.91
C ALA A 32 -0.67 3.97 -9.49
N LEU A 33 -0.04 4.93 -8.83
CA LEU A 33 0.00 6.33 -9.27
C LEU A 33 1.45 6.78 -9.45
N ASP A 34 1.62 7.83 -10.25
CA ASP A 34 2.88 8.58 -10.27
C ASP A 34 2.88 9.63 -9.15
N ASN A 35 3.95 10.40 -9.05
CA ASN A 35 4.09 11.45 -8.05
C ASN A 35 3.09 12.61 -8.21
N ARG A 36 2.45 12.70 -9.37
CA ARG A 36 1.45 13.73 -9.66
C ARG A 36 0.02 13.23 -9.46
N GLY A 37 -0.14 11.96 -9.12
CA GLY A 37 -1.45 11.35 -8.88
C GLY A 37 -2.11 10.77 -10.11
N ARG A 38 -1.39 10.64 -11.24
CA ARG A 38 -1.94 10.00 -12.44
C ARG A 38 -1.86 8.47 -12.27
N GLU A 39 -2.95 7.79 -12.59
CA GLU A 39 -3.00 6.33 -12.55
C GLU A 39 -2.24 5.76 -13.75
N LEU A 40 -1.32 4.83 -13.49
CA LEU A 40 -0.35 4.38 -14.49
C LEU A 40 -0.73 3.07 -15.20
N LYS A 41 -1.57 2.27 -14.59
CA LYS A 41 -2.00 1.01 -15.17
C LYS A 41 -3.34 0.61 -14.56
N LYS A 42 -4.01 -0.36 -15.17
CA LYS A 42 -5.23 -0.92 -14.62
C LYS A 42 -4.94 -1.52 -13.23
N HIS A 43 -5.88 -1.37 -12.31
CA HIS A 43 -5.79 -1.93 -10.97
C HIS A 43 -5.62 -3.47 -11.02
N ILE A 44 -5.11 -4.04 -9.94
CA ILE A 44 -4.97 -5.49 -9.81
C ILE A 44 -5.72 -5.97 -8.57
N LYS A 45 -6.32 -7.15 -8.69
CA LYS A 45 -6.84 -7.93 -7.59
C LYS A 45 -5.91 -9.12 -7.41
N PHE A 46 -5.45 -9.36 -6.19
CA PHE A 46 -4.55 -10.49 -5.93
C PHE A 46 -4.89 -11.12 -4.58
N ALA A 47 -4.69 -12.44 -4.49
CA ALA A 47 -4.97 -13.17 -3.26
C ALA A 47 -4.00 -12.78 -2.15
N ASN A 48 -4.45 -12.82 -0.90
CA ASN A 48 -3.61 -12.57 0.26
C ASN A 48 -2.82 -13.82 0.64
N THR A 49 -2.03 -14.30 -0.31
CA THR A 49 -1.20 -15.52 -0.24
C THR A 49 0.13 -15.26 -0.93
N ARG A 50 1.10 -16.15 -0.74
CA ARG A 50 2.40 -16.06 -1.42
C ARG A 50 2.25 -15.99 -2.95
N GLU A 51 1.34 -16.80 -3.50
CA GLU A 51 1.08 -16.80 -4.94
C GLU A 51 0.50 -15.48 -5.40
N GLY A 52 -0.44 -14.93 -4.62
CA GLY A 52 -1.01 -13.62 -4.87
C GLY A 52 0.06 -12.53 -4.81
N PHE A 53 0.97 -12.61 -3.86
CA PHE A 53 2.07 -11.64 -3.73
C PHE A 53 3.00 -11.69 -4.94
N ARG A 54 3.24 -12.85 -5.51
CA ARG A 54 4.02 -12.98 -6.76
C ARG A 54 3.31 -12.29 -7.92
N ALA A 55 2.00 -12.42 -8.00
CA ALA A 55 1.21 -11.71 -9.02
C ALA A 55 1.32 -10.19 -8.82
N PHE A 56 1.27 -9.73 -7.58
CA PHE A 56 1.49 -8.33 -7.24
C PHE A 56 2.89 -7.86 -7.66
N ASP A 57 3.92 -8.64 -7.37
CA ASP A 57 5.30 -8.31 -7.73
C ASP A 57 5.46 -8.17 -9.25
N LYS A 58 4.86 -9.07 -10.00
CA LYS A 58 4.88 -9.01 -11.46
C LYS A 58 4.21 -7.74 -11.97
N TRP A 59 3.05 -7.42 -11.40
CA TRP A 59 2.31 -6.21 -11.75
C TRP A 59 3.12 -4.95 -11.44
N VAL A 60 3.73 -4.86 -10.25
CA VAL A 60 4.58 -3.73 -9.88
C VAL A 60 5.75 -3.60 -10.83
N SER A 61 6.41 -4.70 -11.19
CA SER A 61 7.53 -4.69 -12.12
C SER A 61 7.11 -4.20 -13.50
N GLU A 62 5.97 -4.66 -14.01
CA GLU A 62 5.46 -4.23 -15.30
C GLU A 62 5.14 -2.73 -15.32
N VAL A 63 4.47 -2.24 -14.28
CA VAL A 63 4.14 -0.81 -14.17
C VAL A 63 5.42 0.03 -14.05
N SER A 64 6.37 -0.43 -13.24
CA SER A 64 7.63 0.28 -13.02
C SER A 64 8.44 0.39 -14.30
N LEU A 65 8.58 -0.69 -15.05
CA LEU A 65 9.32 -0.70 -16.31
C LEU A 65 8.65 0.18 -17.36
N ALA A 66 7.33 0.12 -17.46
CA ALA A 66 6.59 0.90 -18.45
C ALA A 66 6.63 2.41 -18.18
N ASN A 67 6.90 2.82 -16.95
CA ASN A 67 6.83 4.23 -16.53
C ASN A 67 8.14 4.74 -15.92
N ASP A 68 9.25 4.04 -16.14
CA ASP A 68 10.58 4.42 -15.67
C ASP A 68 10.63 4.67 -14.15
N LYS A 69 9.97 3.80 -13.38
CA LYS A 69 9.98 3.88 -11.93
C LYS A 69 11.05 2.97 -11.35
N THR A 70 11.84 3.50 -10.43
CA THR A 70 12.94 2.79 -9.79
C THR A 70 12.78 2.65 -8.28
N ASP A 71 11.80 3.33 -7.72
CA ASP A 71 11.51 3.34 -6.28
C ASP A 71 10.02 3.08 -6.09
N VAL A 72 9.68 2.28 -5.08
CA VAL A 72 8.29 1.91 -4.82
C VAL A 72 7.93 2.18 -3.38
N ILE A 73 6.83 2.88 -3.17
CA ILE A 73 6.22 3.06 -1.85
C ILE A 73 4.83 2.44 -1.87
N VAL A 74 4.56 1.57 -0.89
CA VAL A 74 3.29 0.85 -0.80
C VAL A 74 2.53 1.33 0.43
N GLY A 75 1.34 1.86 0.20
CA GLY A 75 0.48 2.36 1.27
C GLY A 75 -0.70 1.43 1.53
N PHE A 76 -1.09 1.33 2.79
CA PHE A 76 -2.25 0.55 3.20
C PHE A 76 -2.77 1.02 4.57
N GLU A 77 -4.01 0.63 4.90
CA GLU A 77 -4.58 0.84 6.23
C GLU A 77 -4.19 -0.34 7.13
N PRO A 78 -3.74 -0.07 8.37
CA PRO A 78 -3.35 -1.13 9.30
C PRO A 78 -4.54 -1.67 10.08
N THR A 79 -5.54 -2.19 9.39
CA THR A 79 -6.72 -2.78 10.02
C THR A 79 -6.53 -4.28 10.25
N GLY A 80 -6.73 -4.72 11.49
CA GLY A 80 -6.57 -6.13 11.85
C GLY A 80 -5.13 -6.61 11.70
N HIS A 81 -4.99 -7.89 11.37
CA HIS A 81 -3.68 -8.54 11.21
C HIS A 81 -3.39 -9.01 9.78
N TYR A 82 -4.34 -8.85 8.87
CA TYR A 82 -4.22 -9.39 7.51
C TYR A 82 -3.12 -8.73 6.68
N TRP A 83 -2.65 -7.54 7.10
CA TRP A 83 -1.60 -6.81 6.39
C TRP A 83 -0.19 -7.31 6.73
N PHE A 84 0.00 -8.10 7.80
CA PHE A 84 1.34 -8.47 8.28
C PHE A 84 2.14 -9.24 7.23
N SER A 85 1.55 -10.28 6.65
CA SER A 85 2.24 -11.10 5.64
C SER A 85 2.61 -10.29 4.41
N PHE A 86 1.69 -9.48 3.92
CA PHE A 86 1.92 -8.62 2.77
C PHE A 86 2.96 -7.55 3.07
N GLY A 87 2.86 -6.91 4.24
CA GLY A 87 3.84 -5.90 4.67
C GLY A 87 5.25 -6.47 4.77
N ASP A 88 5.38 -7.65 5.37
CA ASP A 88 6.67 -8.35 5.45
C ASP A 88 7.24 -8.65 4.06
N HIS A 89 6.39 -9.11 3.16
CA HIS A 89 6.78 -9.39 1.77
C HIS A 89 7.32 -8.15 1.08
N CYS A 90 6.61 -7.03 1.17
CA CYS A 90 7.03 -5.77 0.57
C CYS A 90 8.33 -5.25 1.18
N LYS A 91 8.48 -5.37 2.49
CA LYS A 91 9.70 -4.97 3.18
C LYS A 91 10.92 -5.75 2.69
N LYS A 92 10.77 -7.06 2.51
CA LYS A 92 11.85 -7.92 2.01
C LYS A 92 12.29 -7.55 0.60
N LEU A 93 11.37 -7.02 -0.21
CA LEU A 93 11.69 -6.55 -1.55
C LEU A 93 12.31 -5.15 -1.57
N GLY A 94 12.46 -4.52 -0.41
CA GLY A 94 13.02 -3.18 -0.31
C GLY A 94 12.05 -2.05 -0.59
N HIS A 95 10.75 -2.33 -0.64
CA HIS A 95 9.73 -1.29 -0.81
C HIS A 95 9.55 -0.51 0.49
N LYS A 96 9.31 0.78 0.36
CA LYS A 96 8.93 1.60 1.51
C LYS A 96 7.48 1.31 1.85
N LEU A 97 7.17 1.23 3.15
CA LEU A 97 5.82 1.01 3.63
C LEU A 97 5.26 2.29 4.22
N ALA A 98 4.03 2.62 3.86
CA ALA A 98 3.33 3.80 4.33
C ALA A 98 1.98 3.38 4.93
N ILE A 99 1.76 3.75 6.20
CA ILE A 99 0.49 3.48 6.87
C ILE A 99 -0.37 4.73 6.79
N VAL A 100 -1.59 4.59 6.27
CA VAL A 100 -2.56 5.67 6.22
C VAL A 100 -3.61 5.50 7.32
N ASN A 101 -4.09 6.63 7.84
CA ASN A 101 -5.11 6.64 8.88
C ASN A 101 -6.48 6.32 8.27
N PRO A 102 -7.21 5.31 8.78
CA PRO A 102 -8.54 4.96 8.28
C PRO A 102 -9.53 6.14 8.25
N MET A 103 -9.44 7.06 9.21
CA MET A 103 -10.27 8.26 9.23
C MET A 103 -9.99 9.17 8.05
N HIS A 104 -8.72 9.30 7.66
CA HIS A 104 -8.35 10.10 6.48
C HIS A 104 -8.87 9.46 5.21
N VAL A 105 -8.80 8.13 5.10
CA VAL A 105 -9.35 7.40 3.95
C VAL A 105 -10.84 7.66 3.81
N LYS A 106 -11.57 7.53 4.91
CA LYS A 106 -13.01 7.74 4.92
C LYS A 106 -13.39 9.15 4.50
N ARG A 107 -12.72 10.17 5.07
CA ARG A 107 -12.98 11.58 4.75
C ARG A 107 -12.66 11.89 3.30
N THR A 108 -11.55 11.39 2.79
CA THR A 108 -11.14 11.62 1.40
C THR A 108 -12.14 10.98 0.43
N LYS A 109 -12.62 9.78 0.72
CA LYS A 109 -13.66 9.14 -0.08
C LYS A 109 -14.94 9.95 -0.12
N GLU A 110 -15.36 10.50 1.00
CA GLU A 110 -16.55 11.33 1.08
C GLU A 110 -16.43 12.59 0.23
N LEU A 111 -15.23 13.17 0.14
CA LEU A 111 -14.97 14.35 -0.69
C LEU A 111 -14.95 14.02 -2.17
N ASP A 112 -14.41 12.89 -2.56
CA ASP A 112 -14.25 12.51 -3.96
C ASP A 112 -15.50 11.87 -4.55
N ASP A 113 -16.36 11.34 -3.70
CA ASP A 113 -17.50 10.54 -4.15
C ASP A 113 -18.82 11.16 -3.71
N ASN A 114 -19.45 11.87 -4.61
CA ASN A 114 -20.83 12.34 -4.41
C ASN A 114 -21.86 11.22 -4.69
N SER A 115 -21.41 10.05 -5.09
CA SER A 115 -22.27 8.90 -5.36
C SER A 115 -22.37 8.01 -4.13
N PRO A 116 -23.58 7.57 -3.73
CA PRO A 116 -23.73 6.66 -2.62
C PRO A 116 -23.26 5.22 -2.89
N THR A 117 -22.84 4.92 -4.12
CA THR A 117 -22.32 3.59 -4.47
C THR A 117 -20.91 3.39 -3.94
N LYS A 118 -20.79 2.51 -2.96
CA LYS A 118 -19.48 2.08 -2.50
C LYS A 118 -18.83 1.23 -3.59
N ASN A 119 -17.70 1.70 -4.09
CA ASN A 119 -16.90 0.94 -5.04
C ASN A 119 -15.59 0.57 -4.36
N ASP A 120 -15.41 -0.71 -4.03
CA ASP A 120 -14.22 -1.23 -3.36
C ASP A 120 -12.93 -0.90 -4.13
N LYS A 121 -13.04 -0.68 -5.44
CA LYS A 121 -11.91 -0.32 -6.30
C LYS A 121 -11.39 1.10 -6.06
N LYS A 122 -12.15 1.96 -5.38
CA LYS A 122 -11.74 3.34 -5.08
C LYS A 122 -10.83 3.45 -3.87
N ASP A 123 -10.95 2.53 -2.90
CA ASP A 123 -10.15 2.57 -1.68
C ASP A 123 -8.65 2.53 -1.95
N PRO A 124 -8.12 1.65 -2.83
CA PRO A 124 -6.70 1.66 -3.15
C PRO A 124 -6.23 2.97 -3.75
N LYS A 125 -7.04 3.61 -4.58
CA LYS A 125 -6.70 4.91 -5.18
C LYS A 125 -6.66 5.99 -4.10
N THR A 126 -7.63 6.02 -3.22
CA THR A 126 -7.67 6.97 -2.10
C THR A 126 -6.44 6.81 -1.21
N ILE A 127 -6.06 5.58 -0.91
CA ILE A 127 -4.87 5.28 -0.13
C ILE A 127 -3.62 5.82 -0.84
N ALA A 128 -3.49 5.54 -2.14
CA ALA A 128 -2.36 6.02 -2.92
C ALA A 128 -2.28 7.55 -2.97
N MET A 129 -3.43 8.22 -3.08
CA MET A 129 -3.47 9.69 -3.08
C MET A 129 -3.02 10.28 -1.75
N LEU A 130 -3.41 9.67 -0.64
CA LEU A 130 -2.96 10.10 0.69
C LEU A 130 -1.45 9.95 0.83
N VAL A 131 -0.88 8.84 0.34
CA VAL A 131 0.57 8.63 0.35
C VAL A 131 1.26 9.70 -0.50
N LYS A 132 0.76 9.94 -1.71
CA LYS A 132 1.29 10.97 -2.60
C LYS A 132 1.33 12.33 -1.93
N ASP A 133 0.31 12.67 -1.16
CA ASP A 133 0.18 13.96 -0.49
C ASP A 133 0.92 14.03 0.86
N GLY A 134 1.69 13.00 1.20
CA GLY A 134 2.47 12.98 2.44
C GLY A 134 1.65 12.72 3.69
N ARG A 135 0.44 12.22 3.54
CA ARG A 135 -0.47 11.95 4.67
C ARG A 135 -0.38 10.49 5.08
N TYR A 136 0.78 10.09 5.56
CA TYR A 136 1.06 8.73 5.98
C TYR A 136 2.09 8.72 7.10
N ARG A 137 2.21 7.58 7.79
CA ARG A 137 3.32 7.32 8.71
C ARG A 137 4.17 6.20 8.14
N GLU A 138 5.47 6.35 8.24
CA GLU A 138 6.36 5.25 7.95
C GLU A 138 6.34 4.28 9.12
N VAL A 139 6.33 2.99 8.80
CA VAL A 139 6.39 1.95 9.81
C VAL A 139 7.83 1.53 9.97
N TYR A 140 8.38 1.80 11.13
CA TYR A 140 9.61 1.16 11.55
C TYR A 140 9.28 0.15 12.63
N ILE A 141 9.30 -1.12 12.27
CA ILE A 141 9.15 -2.21 13.23
C ILE A 141 10.51 -2.88 13.31
N PRO A 142 11.13 -2.94 14.51
CA PRO A 142 12.37 -3.67 14.68
C PRO A 142 12.20 -5.10 14.15
N GLU A 143 13.20 -5.61 13.49
CA GLU A 143 13.11 -6.88 12.75
C GLU A 143 12.70 -8.06 13.64
N ASP A 144 13.19 -8.09 14.86
CA ASP A 144 12.83 -9.12 15.85
C ASP A 144 11.35 -9.07 16.21
N ILE A 145 10.78 -7.90 16.46
CA ILE A 145 9.35 -7.73 16.76
C ILE A 145 8.52 -8.09 15.55
N TYR A 146 8.97 -7.70 14.37
CA TYR A 146 8.28 -8.03 13.12
C TYR A 146 8.23 -9.53 12.89
N GLN A 147 9.32 -10.22 13.21
CA GLN A 147 9.40 -11.66 13.11
C GLN A 147 8.43 -12.35 14.09
N GLU A 148 8.35 -11.88 15.34
CA GLU A 148 7.41 -12.41 16.33
C GLU A 148 5.97 -12.25 15.87
N LEU A 149 5.61 -11.09 15.34
CA LEU A 149 4.27 -10.82 14.81
C LEU A 149 3.94 -11.75 13.64
N ARG A 150 4.90 -11.95 12.74
CA ARG A 150 4.74 -12.83 11.59
C ARG A 150 4.51 -14.27 12.02
N GLU A 151 5.29 -14.75 12.99
CA GLU A 151 5.15 -16.11 13.53
C GLU A 151 3.79 -16.31 14.19
N ALA A 152 3.33 -15.33 14.95
CA ALA A 152 2.02 -15.38 15.60
C ALA A 152 0.88 -15.47 14.57
N VAL A 153 0.99 -14.73 13.47
CA VAL A 153 0.00 -14.78 12.40
C VAL A 153 -0.01 -16.14 11.71
N TYR A 154 1.17 -16.69 11.42
CA TYR A 154 1.28 -17.99 10.76
C TYR A 154 0.75 -19.12 11.65
N GLU A 155 0.96 -19.07 12.94
CA GLU A 155 0.39 -20.05 13.87
C GLU A 155 -1.15 -19.99 13.86
N LYS A 156 -1.73 -18.78 13.81
CA LYS A 156 -3.17 -18.62 13.71
C LYS A 156 -3.74 -19.17 12.41
N GLU A 157 -3.03 -19.02 11.32
CA GLU A 157 -3.47 -19.52 10.01
C GLU A 157 -3.37 -21.05 9.90
N ARG A 158 -2.56 -21.70 10.73
CA ARG A 158 -2.45 -23.16 10.76
C ARG A 158 -3.59 -23.85 11.51
N LEU A 159 -4.34 -23.11 12.30
CA LEU A 159 -5.50 -23.64 13.01
C LEU A 159 -6.76 -23.47 12.11
#